data_f17eb850024fc9af8e9799fd23550083
#
_entry.id   f17eb850024fc9af8e9799fd23550083
#
_cell.length_a   1.000
_cell.length_b   1.000
_cell.length_c   1.000
_cell.angle_alpha   90.00
_cell.angle_beta   90.00
_cell.angle_gamma   90.00
#
_symmetry.space_group_name_H-M   'P 1'
#
loop_
_entity.id
_entity.type
_entity.pdbx_description
1 polymer ?
#
loop_
_entity_poly.entity_id
_entity_poly.type
_entity_poly.pdbx_seq_one_letter_code
_entity_poly.pdbx_strand_id
1 'polypeptide(L)'
;MLREEAIAIVCWLRRKVTGLRGFGQKCVRLSAGNDASLGTLWAILENMENLSERSDEENVETTEEIAQNTERAEFGLDGLVADVNIPRGTVVLAATPIGNTGDASARLIALMEGADIVAAEDTRRLYALANRLGIRVPGRVVAYHDHNERDKADGLLDQVEQGATVLVVSDAGMPTINDPGLAIVRRAIERGLPVTCAPGPSAVLDALCLSGLPTDRFCYEGFLPRKHSERVQHLRALKSERRTIVFYETLHRIDESMADLLDVFGPNRKMALCRELTKDYEQIRRGTIAEIRQSVVDDPPRGEMVLVIAGASEEEADAAAPATLSIEDLAVLSVDRAQENNLRIKDAISQVVAEHPLSDGSLANRKQVYNAVLAMKG
;
A
#
# COMPACT_ATOMS: atom_id res chain seq x y z
N MET A 1 -17.25 23.89 -26.43
CA MET A 1 -18.33 23.38 -25.55
C MET A 1 -17.98 23.58 -24.08
N LEU A 2 -16.95 22.97 -23.49
CA LEU A 2 -16.61 23.16 -22.06
C LEU A 2 -16.27 24.61 -21.65
N ARG A 3 -15.78 25.43 -22.54
CA ARG A 3 -15.39 26.84 -22.29
C ARG A 3 -16.59 27.77 -22.16
N GLU A 4 -17.64 27.54 -22.94
CA GLU A 4 -18.88 28.35 -22.88
C GLU A 4 -19.72 28.00 -21.66
N GLU A 5 -19.74 26.73 -21.24
CA GLU A 5 -20.42 26.29 -20.03
C GLU A 5 -19.74 26.83 -18.76
N ALA A 6 -18.40 26.87 -18.70
CA ALA A 6 -17.67 27.45 -17.58
C ALA A 6 -17.94 28.96 -17.43
N ILE A 7 -18.00 29.71 -18.53
CA ILE A 7 -18.35 31.13 -18.53
C ILE A 7 -19.81 31.35 -18.07
N ALA A 8 -20.72 30.46 -18.49
CA ALA A 8 -22.12 30.52 -18.09
C ALA A 8 -22.32 30.25 -16.59
N ILE A 9 -21.54 29.34 -16.02
CA ILE A 9 -21.57 29.01 -14.59
C ILE A 9 -21.03 30.19 -13.76
N VAL A 10 -19.94 30.80 -14.17
CA VAL A 10 -19.37 31.99 -13.49
C VAL A 10 -20.34 33.19 -13.56
N CYS A 11 -21.00 33.41 -14.71
CA CYS A 11 -22.00 34.46 -14.85
C CYS A 11 -23.29 34.17 -14.04
N TRP A 12 -23.67 32.91 -13.89
CA TRP A 12 -24.82 32.50 -13.08
C TRP A 12 -24.55 32.62 -11.57
N LEU A 13 -23.40 32.18 -11.09
CA LEU A 13 -22.96 32.32 -9.69
C LEU A 13 -22.88 33.81 -9.31
N ARG A 14 -22.35 34.64 -10.19
CA ARG A 14 -22.33 36.10 -10.02
C ARG A 14 -23.70 36.73 -9.84
N ARG A 15 -24.74 36.26 -10.55
CA ARG A 15 -26.11 36.76 -10.42
C ARG A 15 -26.75 36.42 -9.06
N LYS A 16 -26.30 35.33 -8.43
CA LYS A 16 -26.86 34.85 -7.15
C LYS A 16 -26.15 35.44 -5.92
N VAL A 17 -24.84 35.67 -5.99
CA VAL A 17 -24.02 36.03 -4.82
C VAL A 17 -23.83 37.52 -4.64
N THR A 18 -23.84 38.33 -5.71
CA THR A 18 -23.58 39.77 -5.59
C THR A 18 -24.65 40.61 -6.25
N GLY A 19 -25.38 41.34 -5.47
CA GLY A 19 -26.24 42.47 -5.94
C GLY A 19 -25.46 43.67 -6.50
N LEU A 20 -24.18 43.52 -6.86
CA LEU A 20 -23.27 44.58 -7.24
C LEU A 20 -23.34 44.87 -8.76
N ARG A 21 -23.84 46.06 -9.10
CA ARG A 21 -23.79 46.66 -10.44
C ARG A 21 -22.44 47.35 -10.64
N GLY A 22 -21.63 46.91 -11.58
CA GLY A 22 -20.43 47.67 -11.97
C GLY A 22 -19.25 46.90 -12.60
N PHE A 23 -19.16 45.61 -12.50
CA PHE A 23 -17.95 44.84 -12.86
C PHE A 23 -17.95 44.22 -14.29
N GLY A 24 -18.83 44.68 -15.19
CA GLY A 24 -19.17 44.01 -16.47
C GLY A 24 -18.10 43.99 -17.55
N GLN A 25 -17.20 44.98 -17.62
CA GLN A 25 -16.32 45.17 -18.78
C GLN A 25 -14.88 44.64 -18.63
N LYS A 26 -14.36 44.52 -17.40
CA LYS A 26 -12.97 44.03 -17.18
C LYS A 26 -12.85 42.51 -17.25
N CYS A 27 -13.89 41.74 -16.86
CA CYS A 27 -13.84 40.27 -16.94
C CYS A 27 -13.79 39.71 -18.38
N VAL A 28 -14.30 40.42 -19.38
CA VAL A 28 -14.28 39.98 -20.78
C VAL A 28 -12.87 40.05 -21.40
N ARG A 29 -11.96 40.85 -20.85
CA ARG A 29 -10.61 41.00 -21.36
C ARG A 29 -9.63 39.92 -20.84
N LEU A 30 -9.93 39.31 -19.68
CA LEU A 30 -9.14 38.20 -19.11
C LEU A 30 -9.35 36.86 -19.82
N SER A 31 -10.43 36.72 -20.63
CA SER A 31 -10.73 35.50 -21.40
C SER A 31 -9.91 35.30 -22.68
N ALA A 32 -9.08 36.26 -23.06
CA ALA A 32 -8.35 36.23 -24.34
C ALA A 32 -6.89 35.70 -24.26
N GLY A 33 -6.39 35.41 -23.08
CA GLY A 33 -5.03 34.89 -22.90
C GLY A 33 -4.99 33.64 -22.00
N ASN A 34 -4.58 32.54 -22.58
CA ASN A 34 -4.10 31.26 -22.01
C ASN A 34 -4.70 30.67 -20.72
N ASP A 35 -5.13 29.42 -20.84
CA ASP A 35 -5.38 28.35 -19.88
C ASP A 35 -5.29 28.70 -18.37
N ALA A 36 -6.35 29.30 -17.84
CA ALA A 36 -6.55 29.35 -16.40
C ALA A 36 -7.16 28.01 -15.92
N SER A 37 -6.41 27.28 -15.12
CA SER A 37 -6.86 26.03 -14.49
C SER A 37 -8.01 26.30 -13.51
N LEU A 38 -8.85 25.28 -13.25
CA LEU A 38 -9.95 25.32 -12.27
C LEU A 38 -9.50 25.79 -10.86
N GLY A 39 -8.22 25.59 -10.51
CA GLY A 39 -7.62 26.07 -9.26
C GLY A 39 -7.56 27.60 -9.17
N THR A 40 -7.27 28.29 -10.27
CA THR A 40 -7.24 29.76 -10.30
C THR A 40 -8.64 30.35 -10.10
N LEU A 41 -9.67 29.69 -10.63
CA LEU A 41 -11.08 30.06 -10.41
C LEU A 41 -11.50 29.88 -8.96
N TRP A 42 -11.05 28.82 -8.30
CA TRP A 42 -11.34 28.55 -6.88
C TRP A 42 -10.67 29.59 -5.95
N ALA A 43 -9.40 29.90 -6.17
CA ALA A 43 -8.68 30.91 -5.39
C ALA A 43 -9.28 32.31 -5.54
N ILE A 44 -9.82 32.68 -6.72
CA ILE A 44 -10.54 33.92 -6.94
C ILE A 44 -11.87 33.94 -6.16
N LEU A 45 -12.61 32.82 -6.12
CA LEU A 45 -13.87 32.72 -5.39
C LEU A 45 -13.68 32.76 -3.87
N GLU A 46 -12.67 32.08 -3.34
CA GLU A 46 -12.36 32.04 -1.90
C GLU A 46 -11.89 33.44 -1.38
N ASN A 47 -11.10 34.18 -2.18
CA ASN A 47 -10.73 35.56 -1.87
C ASN A 47 -11.92 36.52 -1.96
N MET A 48 -12.90 36.27 -2.83
CA MET A 48 -14.11 37.11 -2.91
C MET A 48 -15.06 36.90 -1.72
N GLU A 49 -15.15 35.70 -1.14
CA GLU A 49 -15.89 35.45 0.10
C GLU A 49 -15.26 36.13 1.29
N ASN A 50 -13.93 36.06 1.43
CA ASN A 50 -13.20 36.74 2.49
C ASN A 50 -13.27 38.28 2.43
N LEU A 51 -13.47 38.87 1.24
CA LEU A 51 -13.65 40.32 1.06
C LEU A 51 -15.07 40.81 1.40
N SER A 52 -16.07 39.92 1.41
CA SER A 52 -17.44 40.28 1.76
C SER A 52 -17.67 40.37 3.29
N GLU A 53 -16.80 39.79 4.10
CA GLU A 53 -16.90 39.77 5.56
C GLU A 53 -16.07 40.87 6.27
N ARG A 54 -15.26 41.61 5.53
CA ARG A 54 -14.47 42.74 6.07
C ARG A 54 -14.99 44.07 5.55
N SER A 55 -16.04 44.56 6.16
CA SER A 55 -16.45 45.95 6.11
C SER A 55 -16.00 46.64 7.38
N ASP A 56 -14.74 47.04 7.46
CA ASP A 56 -14.32 48.21 8.28
C ASP A 56 -12.91 48.61 7.80
N GLU A 57 -12.76 49.93 7.66
CA GLU A 57 -11.65 50.66 7.08
C GLU A 57 -10.29 50.28 7.65
N GLU A 58 -9.38 49.75 6.82
CA GLU A 58 -7.96 50.15 6.69
C GLU A 58 -7.21 49.15 5.79
N ASN A 59 -6.57 49.68 4.73
CA ASN A 59 -5.75 49.01 3.73
C ASN A 59 -6.47 48.05 2.78
N VAL A 60 -7.21 48.56 1.84
CA VAL A 60 -7.59 47.85 0.62
C VAL A 60 -6.37 47.80 -0.30
N GLU A 61 -5.62 46.68 -0.29
CA GLU A 61 -4.73 46.36 -1.42
C GLU A 61 -5.53 46.49 -2.72
N THR A 62 -5.01 47.24 -3.66
CA THR A 62 -5.73 47.50 -4.91
C THR A 62 -5.89 46.19 -5.67
N THR A 63 -6.99 46.02 -6.40
CA THR A 63 -7.28 44.84 -7.25
C THR A 63 -6.11 44.54 -8.23
N GLU A 64 -5.25 45.53 -8.48
CA GLU A 64 -4.03 45.39 -9.30
C GLU A 64 -2.86 44.77 -8.51
N GLU A 65 -2.73 45.01 -7.20
CA GLU A 65 -1.74 44.37 -6.32
C GLU A 65 -2.14 42.92 -6.05
N ILE A 66 -3.44 42.64 -5.86
CA ILE A 66 -3.96 41.25 -5.73
C ILE A 66 -3.77 40.47 -7.04
N ALA A 67 -4.02 41.09 -8.21
CA ALA A 67 -3.78 40.52 -9.50
C ALA A 67 -2.27 40.28 -9.79
N GLN A 68 -1.41 41.22 -9.40
CA GLN A 68 0.04 41.09 -9.54
C GLN A 68 0.64 40.05 -8.57
N ASN A 69 0.08 39.88 -7.36
CA ASN A 69 0.45 38.83 -6.43
C ASN A 69 -0.08 37.46 -6.86
N THR A 70 -1.24 37.43 -7.53
CA THR A 70 -1.79 36.17 -8.09
C THR A 70 -1.08 35.76 -9.38
N GLU A 71 -0.59 36.70 -10.20
CA GLU A 71 0.26 36.39 -11.37
C GLU A 71 1.69 35.93 -10.96
N ARG A 72 2.15 36.27 -9.75
CA ARG A 72 3.42 35.78 -9.19
C ARG A 72 3.31 34.44 -8.46
N ALA A 73 2.13 34.01 -8.09
CA ALA A 73 1.89 32.66 -7.69
C ALA A 73 1.87 31.76 -8.95
N GLU A 74 3.03 31.55 -9.58
CA GLU A 74 3.23 30.37 -10.38
C GLU A 74 2.95 29.19 -9.47
N PHE A 75 1.74 28.59 -9.60
CA PHE A 75 1.41 27.27 -9.05
C PHE A 75 2.25 26.22 -9.79
N GLY A 76 3.57 26.35 -9.68
CA GLY A 76 4.51 25.35 -10.06
C GLY A 76 4.78 24.40 -8.90
N LEU A 77 5.34 23.25 -9.17
CA LEU A 77 5.90 22.32 -8.17
C LEU A 77 6.76 23.07 -7.13
N ASP A 78 7.44 24.13 -7.52
CA ASP A 78 8.29 24.98 -6.69
C ASP A 78 7.53 25.60 -5.49
N GLY A 79 6.30 26.05 -5.66
CA GLY A 79 5.47 26.58 -4.58
C GLY A 79 5.03 25.51 -3.58
N LEU A 80 4.64 24.33 -4.09
CA LEU A 80 4.24 23.20 -3.23
C LEU A 80 5.42 22.59 -2.46
N VAL A 81 6.61 22.62 -3.03
CA VAL A 81 7.84 22.10 -2.40
C VAL A 81 8.38 23.07 -1.36
N ALA A 82 8.27 24.39 -1.59
CA ALA A 82 8.78 25.43 -0.70
C ALA A 82 8.11 25.43 0.69
N ASP A 83 6.85 24.99 0.78
CA ASP A 83 6.08 24.94 2.04
C ASP A 83 6.33 23.66 2.86
N VAL A 84 7.13 22.71 2.35
CA VAL A 84 7.39 21.45 3.04
C VAL A 84 8.43 21.64 4.13
N ASN A 85 8.03 21.46 5.38
CA ASN A 85 8.96 21.43 6.51
C ASN A 85 9.76 20.13 6.53
N ILE A 86 11.10 20.23 6.48
CA ILE A 86 12.02 19.09 6.61
C ILE A 86 12.38 18.92 8.08
N PRO A 87 11.95 17.80 8.72
CA PRO A 87 12.14 17.62 10.15
C PRO A 87 13.60 17.36 10.47
N ARG A 88 14.20 18.12 11.40
CA ARG A 88 15.58 17.94 11.86
C ARG A 88 15.69 16.79 12.86
N GLY A 89 16.84 16.11 12.88
CA GLY A 89 17.10 15.01 13.82
C GLY A 89 16.11 13.87 13.68
N THR A 90 15.73 13.52 12.46
CA THR A 90 14.63 12.57 12.19
C THR A 90 14.97 11.60 11.07
N VAL A 91 14.55 10.35 11.22
CA VAL A 91 14.50 9.39 10.12
C VAL A 91 13.18 9.58 9.38
N VAL A 92 13.26 9.81 8.07
CA VAL A 92 12.08 9.95 7.21
C VAL A 92 12.06 8.85 6.17
N LEU A 93 11.05 7.99 6.20
CA LEU A 93 10.77 7.05 5.12
C LEU A 93 9.96 7.80 4.06
N ALA A 94 10.33 7.68 2.78
CA ALA A 94 9.52 8.30 1.73
C ALA A 94 9.26 7.33 0.59
N ALA A 95 7.99 7.27 0.16
CA ALA A 95 7.59 6.48 -0.99
C ALA A 95 8.09 7.12 -2.28
N THR A 96 8.63 6.30 -3.18
CA THR A 96 9.04 6.68 -4.53
C THR A 96 8.01 6.22 -5.58
N PRO A 97 7.93 6.85 -6.75
CA PRO A 97 7.08 6.39 -7.84
C PRO A 97 7.34 4.93 -8.22
N ILE A 98 6.27 4.18 -8.48
CA ILE A 98 6.36 2.77 -8.92
C ILE A 98 6.42 2.61 -10.44
N GLY A 99 6.26 3.71 -11.18
CA GLY A 99 6.32 3.71 -12.65
C GLY A 99 6.19 5.12 -13.22
N ASN A 100 5.19 5.86 -12.80
CA ASN A 100 4.89 7.21 -13.26
C ASN A 100 5.54 8.26 -12.34
N THR A 101 6.44 9.08 -12.87
CA THR A 101 7.09 10.17 -12.10
C THR A 101 6.10 11.24 -11.62
N GLY A 102 4.95 11.37 -12.26
CA GLY A 102 3.88 12.27 -11.83
C GLY A 102 3.27 11.91 -10.47
N ASP A 103 3.51 10.67 -9.98
CA ASP A 103 3.06 10.22 -8.66
C ASP A 103 4.05 10.61 -7.54
N ALA A 104 5.15 11.28 -7.85
CA ALA A 104 6.06 11.81 -6.85
C ALA A 104 5.37 12.89 -6.03
N SER A 105 5.30 12.70 -4.70
CA SER A 105 4.74 13.72 -3.84
C SER A 105 5.67 14.93 -3.73
N ALA A 106 5.12 16.13 -3.58
CA ALA A 106 5.90 17.33 -3.29
C ALA A 106 6.80 17.16 -2.05
N ARG A 107 6.33 16.37 -1.08
CA ARG A 107 7.09 16.06 0.13
C ARG A 107 8.31 15.17 -0.15
N LEU A 108 8.20 14.18 -1.05
CA LEU A 108 9.34 13.39 -1.51
C LEU A 108 10.38 14.28 -2.18
N ILE A 109 9.93 15.17 -3.09
CA ILE A 109 10.81 16.10 -3.83
C ILE A 109 11.57 16.98 -2.85
N ALA A 110 10.86 17.68 -1.93
CA ALA A 110 11.47 18.54 -0.93
C ALA A 110 12.48 17.79 -0.04
N LEU A 111 12.16 16.55 0.36
CA LEU A 111 13.04 15.72 1.18
C LEU A 111 14.30 15.28 0.40
N MET A 112 14.18 14.96 -0.90
CA MET A 112 15.34 14.63 -1.74
C MET A 112 16.28 15.83 -1.91
N GLU A 113 15.75 17.06 -1.97
CA GLU A 113 16.53 18.28 -2.10
C GLU A 113 17.09 18.81 -0.77
N GLY A 114 16.43 18.51 0.35
CA GLY A 114 16.75 19.15 1.62
C GLY A 114 17.26 18.23 2.74
N ALA A 115 17.23 16.89 2.58
CA ALA A 115 17.77 15.97 3.59
C ALA A 115 19.30 16.02 3.64
N ASP A 116 19.86 15.92 4.82
CA ASP A 116 21.32 15.89 5.01
C ASP A 116 21.94 14.59 4.48
N ILE A 117 21.20 13.48 4.63
CA ILE A 117 21.61 12.15 4.17
C ILE A 117 20.45 11.47 3.48
N VAL A 118 20.71 10.86 2.32
CA VAL A 118 19.74 10.03 1.59
C VAL A 118 20.26 8.59 1.55
N ALA A 119 19.60 7.70 2.27
CA ALA A 119 19.84 6.27 2.29
C ALA A 119 18.95 5.62 1.21
N ALA A 120 19.56 5.23 0.09
CA ALA A 120 18.86 4.68 -1.07
C ALA A 120 19.23 3.21 -1.30
N GLU A 121 18.27 2.40 -1.70
CA GLU A 121 18.48 0.98 -2.01
C GLU A 121 19.49 0.84 -3.17
N ASP A 122 19.20 1.44 -4.34
CA ASP A 122 20.15 1.60 -5.43
C ASP A 122 20.35 3.11 -5.74
N THR A 123 21.56 3.60 -5.45
CA THR A 123 21.92 5.00 -5.66
C THR A 123 21.80 5.44 -7.12
N ARG A 124 21.97 4.52 -8.07
CA ARG A 124 21.84 4.81 -9.52
C ARG A 124 20.37 5.08 -9.87
N ARG A 125 19.44 4.32 -9.28
CA ARG A 125 18.00 4.52 -9.47
C ARG A 125 17.53 5.80 -8.80
N LEU A 126 18.06 6.14 -7.62
CA LEU A 126 17.81 7.43 -6.99
C LEU A 126 18.19 8.61 -7.90
N TYR A 127 19.41 8.61 -8.44
CA TYR A 127 19.85 9.67 -9.36
C TYR A 127 19.07 9.69 -10.69
N ALA A 128 18.67 8.52 -11.21
CA ALA A 128 17.81 8.46 -12.38
C ALA A 128 16.42 9.05 -12.10
N LEU A 129 15.86 8.83 -10.91
CA LEU A 129 14.60 9.46 -10.47
C LEU A 129 14.78 10.97 -10.34
N ALA A 130 15.82 11.43 -9.66
CA ALA A 130 16.10 12.86 -9.49
C ALA A 130 16.21 13.58 -10.83
N ASN A 131 16.94 12.98 -11.79
CA ASN A 131 17.06 13.53 -13.15
C ASN A 131 15.71 13.62 -13.87
N ARG A 132 14.85 12.61 -13.75
CA ARG A 132 13.50 12.63 -14.35
C ARG A 132 12.58 13.66 -13.70
N LEU A 133 12.77 13.93 -12.42
CA LEU A 133 12.03 14.96 -11.67
C LEU A 133 12.63 16.37 -11.88
N GLY A 134 13.80 16.51 -12.51
CA GLY A 134 14.48 17.78 -12.71
C GLY A 134 15.09 18.38 -11.44
N ILE A 135 15.34 17.58 -10.40
CA ILE A 135 15.81 18.01 -9.08
C ILE A 135 17.25 17.56 -8.81
N ARG A 136 17.85 18.14 -7.78
CA ARG A 136 19.17 17.76 -7.27
C ARG A 136 19.05 17.10 -5.91
N VAL A 137 19.99 16.21 -5.61
CA VAL A 137 20.13 15.58 -4.30
C VAL A 137 21.46 16.04 -3.69
N PRO A 138 21.48 17.20 -3.00
CA PRO A 138 22.71 17.78 -2.47
C PRO A 138 23.22 17.04 -1.21
N GLY A 139 22.34 16.34 -0.51
CA GLY A 139 22.69 15.55 0.67
C GLY A 139 23.63 14.39 0.35
N ARG A 140 24.28 13.87 1.39
CA ARG A 140 25.15 12.70 1.25
C ARG A 140 24.34 11.45 0.92
N VAL A 141 24.51 10.90 -0.28
CA VAL A 141 23.84 9.66 -0.71
C VAL A 141 24.63 8.44 -0.23
N VAL A 142 23.92 7.48 0.37
CA VAL A 142 24.46 6.24 0.92
C VAL A 142 23.68 5.05 0.38
N ALA A 143 24.35 4.04 -0.17
CA ALA A 143 23.70 2.79 -0.53
C ALA A 143 23.22 2.05 0.72
N TYR A 144 21.93 1.74 0.79
CA TYR A 144 21.27 1.15 1.94
C TYR A 144 20.30 0.05 1.48
N HIS A 145 20.72 -1.21 1.50
CA HIS A 145 20.03 -2.37 0.99
C HIS A 145 20.02 -3.52 2.00
N ASP A 146 19.22 -4.54 1.83
CA ASP A 146 19.02 -5.66 2.75
C ASP A 146 20.30 -6.27 3.32
N HIS A 147 21.36 -6.35 2.50
CA HIS A 147 22.64 -6.95 2.92
C HIS A 147 23.47 -6.06 3.84
N ASN A 148 23.20 -4.74 3.91
CA ASN A 148 24.02 -3.80 4.70
C ASN A 148 23.20 -2.92 5.66
N GLU A 149 21.88 -3.02 5.64
CA GLU A 149 21.00 -2.12 6.42
C GLU A 149 21.29 -2.19 7.93
N ARG A 150 21.55 -3.38 8.46
CA ARG A 150 21.85 -3.58 9.89
C ARG A 150 23.15 -2.93 10.30
N ASP A 151 24.18 -3.08 9.48
CA ASP A 151 25.53 -2.56 9.77
C ASP A 151 25.59 -1.03 9.67
N LYS A 152 24.78 -0.44 8.77
CA LYS A 152 24.76 1.00 8.54
C LYS A 152 23.78 1.77 9.42
N ALA A 153 22.78 1.10 9.99
CA ALA A 153 21.74 1.75 10.76
C ALA A 153 22.30 2.61 11.89
N ASP A 154 23.18 2.08 12.73
CA ASP A 154 23.73 2.81 13.87
C ASP A 154 24.49 4.08 13.45
N GLY A 155 25.34 3.98 12.42
CA GLY A 155 26.10 5.14 11.93
C GLY A 155 25.22 6.23 11.29
N LEU A 156 24.06 5.87 10.71
CA LEU A 156 23.08 6.83 10.23
C LEU A 156 22.33 7.48 11.40
N LEU A 157 21.97 6.69 12.41
CA LEU A 157 21.29 7.19 13.61
C LEU A 157 22.17 8.09 14.48
N ASP A 158 23.47 7.88 14.51
CA ASP A 158 24.43 8.81 15.15
C ASP A 158 24.36 10.21 14.52
N GLN A 159 24.12 10.29 13.21
CA GLN A 159 23.91 11.57 12.52
C GLN A 159 22.53 12.19 12.86
N VAL A 160 21.50 11.33 13.03
CA VAL A 160 20.17 11.78 13.46
C VAL A 160 20.25 12.40 14.87
N GLU A 161 20.97 11.80 15.81
CA GLU A 161 21.20 12.36 17.15
C GLU A 161 21.92 13.73 17.12
N GLN A 162 22.79 13.92 16.12
CA GLN A 162 23.45 15.20 15.88
C GLN A 162 22.56 16.23 15.15
N GLY A 163 21.31 15.90 14.92
CA GLY A 163 20.32 16.79 14.31
C GLY A 163 20.19 16.66 12.80
N ALA A 164 20.85 15.68 12.17
CA ALA A 164 20.71 15.45 10.73
C ALA A 164 19.35 14.80 10.37
N THR A 165 18.79 15.15 9.22
CA THR A 165 17.67 14.47 8.59
C THR A 165 18.18 13.32 7.73
N VAL A 166 17.77 12.10 8.03
CA VAL A 166 18.06 10.91 7.21
C VAL A 166 16.81 10.50 6.45
N LEU A 167 16.83 10.69 5.15
CA LEU A 167 15.81 10.21 4.22
C LEU A 167 16.13 8.78 3.80
N VAL A 168 15.17 7.87 3.94
CA VAL A 168 15.25 6.48 3.45
C VAL A 168 14.29 6.31 2.30
N VAL A 169 14.78 5.84 1.15
CA VAL A 169 13.98 5.57 -0.05
C VAL A 169 14.32 4.19 -0.61
N SER A 170 13.30 3.49 -1.10
CA SER A 170 13.43 2.27 -1.91
C SER A 170 13.51 2.60 -3.40
N ASP A 171 13.78 1.60 -4.19
CA ASP A 171 13.83 1.71 -5.65
C ASP A 171 12.46 2.07 -6.26
N ALA A 172 11.37 1.59 -5.64
CA ALA A 172 10.00 1.84 -6.07
C ALA A 172 9.01 1.58 -4.92
N GLY A 173 8.09 2.50 -4.67
CA GLY A 173 7.07 2.36 -3.62
C GLY A 173 7.59 2.72 -2.23
N MET A 174 7.04 2.08 -1.22
CA MET A 174 7.26 2.41 0.18
C MET A 174 8.41 1.59 0.78
N PRO A 175 9.45 2.21 1.35
CA PRO A 175 10.49 1.50 2.09
C PRO A 175 9.87 0.58 3.16
N THR A 176 10.55 -0.49 3.51
CA THR A 176 10.13 -1.54 4.46
C THR A 176 9.11 -2.55 3.93
N ILE A 177 8.45 -2.28 2.81
CA ILE A 177 7.46 -3.19 2.22
C ILE A 177 8.13 -4.01 1.12
N ASN A 178 8.73 -5.12 1.45
CA ASN A 178 9.63 -5.96 0.65
C ASN A 178 10.95 -5.28 0.24
N ASP A 179 11.25 -4.16 0.85
CA ASP A 179 12.41 -3.32 0.59
C ASP A 179 13.15 -3.03 1.90
N PRO A 180 14.41 -2.57 1.86
CA PRO A 180 15.16 -2.20 3.04
C PRO A 180 14.53 -1.02 3.80
N GLY A 181 14.88 -0.90 5.09
CA GLY A 181 14.44 0.18 5.95
C GLY A 181 13.90 -0.25 7.30
N LEU A 182 13.50 -1.52 7.47
CA LEU A 182 12.96 -1.99 8.74
C LEU A 182 14.01 -1.94 9.87
N ALA A 183 15.28 -2.21 9.56
CA ALA A 183 16.34 -2.21 10.56
C ALA A 183 16.56 -0.82 11.16
N ILE A 184 16.66 0.23 10.34
CA ILE A 184 16.84 1.59 10.85
C ILE A 184 15.63 2.08 11.65
N VAL A 185 14.40 1.74 11.23
CA VAL A 185 13.18 2.09 11.98
C VAL A 185 13.18 1.46 13.36
N ARG A 186 13.44 0.15 13.45
CA ARG A 186 13.51 -0.56 14.74
C ARG A 186 14.57 0.03 15.64
N ARG A 187 15.75 0.25 15.08
CA ARG A 187 16.89 0.78 15.84
C ARG A 187 16.67 2.23 16.28
N ALA A 188 16.01 3.06 15.45
CA ALA A 188 15.62 4.41 15.83
C ALA A 188 14.65 4.41 17.02
N ILE A 189 13.63 3.54 16.98
CA ILE A 189 12.68 3.37 18.08
C ILE A 189 13.39 2.93 19.37
N GLU A 190 14.29 1.96 19.30
CA GLU A 190 15.11 1.50 20.45
C GLU A 190 15.94 2.63 21.06
N ARG A 191 16.46 3.56 20.23
CA ARG A 191 17.24 4.72 20.65
C ARG A 191 16.38 5.94 21.02
N GLY A 192 15.05 5.85 20.93
CA GLY A 192 14.14 6.97 21.22
C GLY A 192 14.21 8.12 20.20
N LEU A 193 14.68 7.84 18.97
CA LEU A 193 14.83 8.83 17.92
C LEU A 193 13.54 8.98 17.11
N PRO A 194 13.20 10.19 16.63
CA PRO A 194 12.01 10.42 15.83
C PRO A 194 12.06 9.69 14.48
N VAL A 195 10.94 9.06 14.13
CA VAL A 195 10.72 8.45 12.81
C VAL A 195 9.41 8.97 12.26
N THR A 196 9.40 9.34 11.00
CA THR A 196 8.18 9.75 10.29
C THR A 196 8.16 9.20 8.87
N CYS A 197 7.05 9.42 8.18
CA CYS A 197 6.84 8.93 6.82
C CYS A 197 6.28 10.02 5.92
N ALA A 198 6.80 10.10 4.69
CA ALA A 198 6.17 10.80 3.58
C ALA A 198 5.42 9.75 2.74
N PRO A 199 4.08 9.65 2.88
CA PRO A 199 3.29 8.66 2.16
C PRO A 199 3.29 8.93 0.64
N GLY A 200 3.03 7.89 -0.13
CA GLY A 200 2.95 8.00 -1.58
C GLY A 200 2.60 6.67 -2.24
N PRO A 201 3.06 6.42 -3.48
CA PRO A 201 2.71 5.26 -4.28
C PRO A 201 2.94 3.93 -3.57
N SER A 202 2.03 2.98 -3.79
CA SER A 202 2.12 1.63 -3.25
C SER A 202 1.42 0.64 -4.18
N ALA A 203 2.17 -0.23 -4.83
CA ALA A 203 1.60 -1.23 -5.74
C ALA A 203 0.59 -2.16 -5.05
N VAL A 204 0.75 -2.43 -3.76
CA VAL A 204 -0.21 -3.22 -2.95
C VAL A 204 -1.57 -2.52 -2.88
N LEU A 205 -1.58 -1.24 -2.52
CA LEU A 205 -2.82 -0.47 -2.36
C LEU A 205 -3.45 -0.15 -3.71
N ASP A 206 -2.65 0.18 -4.72
CA ASP A 206 -3.15 0.45 -6.07
C ASP A 206 -3.82 -0.79 -6.67
N ALA A 207 -3.16 -1.96 -6.58
CA ALA A 207 -3.74 -3.22 -7.02
C ALA A 207 -5.03 -3.56 -6.26
N LEU A 208 -5.04 -3.37 -4.95
CA LEU A 208 -6.22 -3.62 -4.11
C LEU A 208 -7.40 -2.73 -4.54
N CYS A 209 -7.17 -1.43 -4.72
CA CYS A 209 -8.19 -0.48 -5.20
C CYS A 209 -8.72 -0.84 -6.59
N LEU A 210 -7.83 -1.28 -7.49
CA LEU A 210 -8.18 -1.61 -8.87
C LEU A 210 -8.76 -3.03 -9.02
N SER A 211 -8.61 -3.90 -8.03
CA SER A 211 -9.04 -5.31 -8.11
C SER A 211 -10.56 -5.48 -8.24
N GLY A 212 -11.33 -4.61 -7.60
CA GLY A 212 -12.78 -4.75 -7.45
C GLY A 212 -13.18 -5.79 -6.38
N LEU A 213 -12.22 -6.26 -5.55
CA LEU A 213 -12.45 -7.15 -4.42
C LEU A 213 -12.62 -6.35 -3.12
N PRO A 214 -13.17 -6.94 -2.03
CA PRO A 214 -13.32 -6.27 -0.76
C PRO A 214 -12.00 -5.70 -0.23
N THR A 215 -12.01 -4.44 0.22
CA THR A 215 -10.82 -3.71 0.66
C THR A 215 -10.80 -3.41 2.15
N ASP A 216 -11.90 -3.66 2.84
CA ASP A 216 -12.07 -3.40 4.27
C ASP A 216 -11.11 -4.21 5.15
N ARG A 217 -10.78 -5.43 4.71
CA ARG A 217 -9.82 -6.30 5.39
C ARG A 217 -9.00 -7.05 4.35
N PHE A 218 -7.68 -6.90 4.39
CA PHE A 218 -6.77 -7.61 3.49
C PHE A 218 -5.51 -8.05 4.25
N CYS A 219 -4.79 -9.01 3.68
CA CYS A 219 -3.45 -9.38 4.10
C CYS A 219 -2.49 -9.29 2.91
N TYR A 220 -1.30 -8.79 3.19
CA TYR A 220 -0.20 -8.75 2.24
C TYR A 220 0.82 -9.83 2.61
N GLU A 221 1.08 -10.73 1.69
CA GLU A 221 1.89 -11.93 1.91
C GLU A 221 3.26 -11.86 1.20
N GLY A 222 3.57 -10.73 0.55
CA GLY A 222 4.83 -10.55 -0.18
C GLY A 222 4.92 -11.43 -1.42
N PHE A 223 6.12 -11.90 -1.76
CA PHE A 223 6.33 -12.84 -2.86
C PHE A 223 6.05 -14.28 -2.43
N LEU A 224 5.40 -15.02 -3.31
CA LEU A 224 5.23 -16.47 -3.12
C LEU A 224 6.60 -17.19 -3.04
N PRO A 225 6.75 -18.25 -2.23
CA PRO A 225 7.98 -19.04 -2.16
C PRO A 225 8.41 -19.57 -3.53
N ARG A 226 9.73 -19.59 -3.78
CA ARG A 226 10.27 -20.05 -5.06
C ARG A 226 10.09 -21.54 -5.28
N LYS A 227 10.28 -22.35 -4.21
CA LYS A 227 10.14 -23.81 -4.30
C LYS A 227 8.66 -24.19 -4.29
N HIS A 228 8.28 -25.05 -5.23
CA HIS A 228 6.91 -25.53 -5.38
C HIS A 228 6.32 -26.06 -4.06
N SER A 229 7.03 -26.93 -3.34
CA SER A 229 6.53 -27.51 -2.08
C SER A 229 6.27 -26.46 -1.00
N GLU A 230 7.19 -25.48 -0.86
CA GLU A 230 7.04 -24.38 0.10
C GLU A 230 5.88 -23.45 -0.32
N ARG A 231 5.73 -23.18 -1.62
CA ARG A 231 4.65 -22.34 -2.19
C ARG A 231 3.29 -23.00 -1.96
N VAL A 232 3.14 -24.29 -2.27
CA VAL A 232 1.90 -25.04 -2.01
C VAL A 232 1.58 -25.08 -0.52
N GLN A 233 2.56 -25.30 0.34
CA GLN A 233 2.36 -25.28 1.79
C GLN A 233 1.89 -23.90 2.28
N HIS A 234 2.49 -22.81 1.80
CA HIS A 234 2.11 -21.45 2.12
C HIS A 234 0.67 -21.14 1.67
N LEU A 235 0.35 -21.49 0.41
CA LEU A 235 -1.01 -21.33 -0.11
C LEU A 235 -2.06 -22.13 0.66
N ARG A 236 -1.74 -23.39 1.08
CA ARG A 236 -2.64 -24.21 1.89
C ARG A 236 -2.93 -23.57 3.25
N ALA A 237 -1.95 -22.92 3.88
CA ALA A 237 -2.16 -22.18 5.12
C ALA A 237 -3.13 -21.00 4.97
N LEU A 238 -3.24 -20.45 3.75
CA LEU A 238 -4.13 -19.34 3.41
C LEU A 238 -5.47 -19.78 2.80
N LYS A 239 -5.72 -21.11 2.69
CA LYS A 239 -6.93 -21.61 2.01
C LYS A 239 -8.22 -21.12 2.65
N SER A 240 -8.24 -21.03 3.98
CA SER A 240 -9.38 -20.53 4.78
C SER A 240 -9.31 -19.04 5.14
N GLU A 241 -8.31 -18.32 4.63
CA GLU A 241 -8.20 -16.87 4.89
C GLU A 241 -9.40 -16.13 4.30
N ARG A 242 -10.13 -15.39 5.16
CA ARG A 242 -11.35 -14.66 4.81
C ARG A 242 -11.08 -13.26 4.26
N ARG A 243 -9.90 -12.70 4.54
CA ARG A 243 -9.49 -11.38 4.04
C ARG A 243 -9.07 -11.50 2.58
N THR A 244 -9.14 -10.40 1.84
CA THR A 244 -8.51 -10.30 0.52
C THR A 244 -7.00 -10.49 0.67
N ILE A 245 -6.40 -11.34 -0.16
CA ILE A 245 -4.98 -11.70 -0.10
C ILE A 245 -4.25 -11.02 -1.24
N VAL A 246 -3.10 -10.39 -0.95
CA VAL A 246 -2.28 -9.70 -1.94
C VAL A 246 -0.89 -10.30 -1.97
N PHE A 247 -0.42 -10.69 -3.18
CA PHE A 247 0.93 -11.17 -3.43
C PHE A 247 1.64 -10.32 -4.48
N TYR A 248 2.95 -10.17 -4.36
CA TYR A 248 3.81 -9.80 -5.48
C TYR A 248 4.19 -11.02 -6.30
N GLU A 249 4.31 -10.84 -7.61
CA GLU A 249 4.77 -11.91 -8.48
C GLU A 249 5.59 -11.37 -9.67
N THR A 250 6.37 -12.24 -10.27
CA THR A 250 7.29 -11.92 -11.37
C THR A 250 6.97 -12.72 -12.63
N LEU A 251 7.37 -12.18 -13.79
CA LEU A 251 7.12 -12.81 -15.08
C LEU A 251 7.66 -14.26 -15.20
N HIS A 252 8.73 -14.58 -14.46
CA HIS A 252 9.37 -15.91 -14.58
C HIS A 252 8.66 -17.02 -13.81
N ARG A 253 7.72 -16.65 -12.92
CA ARG A 253 7.08 -17.59 -12.01
C ARG A 253 5.55 -17.59 -12.09
N ILE A 254 4.99 -16.63 -12.82
CA ILE A 254 3.54 -16.43 -12.86
C ILE A 254 2.78 -17.70 -13.30
N ASP A 255 3.27 -18.43 -14.29
CA ASP A 255 2.59 -19.64 -14.77
C ASP A 255 2.55 -20.74 -13.70
N GLU A 256 3.68 -21.00 -13.04
CA GLU A 256 3.74 -21.96 -11.93
C GLU A 256 2.89 -21.51 -10.73
N SER A 257 2.95 -20.22 -10.39
CA SER A 257 2.17 -19.67 -9.30
C SER A 257 0.67 -19.76 -9.56
N MET A 258 0.24 -19.48 -10.79
CA MET A 258 -1.17 -19.62 -11.19
C MET A 258 -1.64 -21.07 -11.20
N ALA A 259 -0.76 -22.03 -11.54
CA ALA A 259 -1.09 -23.45 -11.46
C ALA A 259 -1.33 -23.88 -10.00
N ASP A 260 -0.43 -23.46 -9.08
CA ASP A 260 -0.54 -23.79 -7.66
C ASP A 260 -1.74 -23.09 -6.98
N LEU A 261 -2.03 -21.84 -7.38
CA LEU A 261 -3.23 -21.13 -6.93
C LEU A 261 -4.51 -21.87 -7.35
N LEU A 262 -4.56 -22.36 -8.59
CA LEU A 262 -5.71 -23.14 -9.10
C LEU A 262 -5.88 -24.44 -8.32
N ASP A 263 -4.78 -25.16 -8.05
CA ASP A 263 -4.79 -26.42 -7.30
C ASP A 263 -5.28 -26.25 -5.87
N VAL A 264 -4.80 -25.21 -5.18
CA VAL A 264 -5.06 -25.02 -3.75
C VAL A 264 -6.38 -24.29 -3.48
N PHE A 265 -6.65 -23.18 -4.18
CA PHE A 265 -7.82 -22.34 -3.93
C PHE A 265 -9.03 -22.70 -4.80
N GLY A 266 -8.82 -23.54 -5.81
CA GLY A 266 -9.86 -23.98 -6.73
C GLY A 266 -10.15 -22.98 -7.87
N PRO A 267 -10.95 -23.42 -8.87
CA PRO A 267 -11.14 -22.68 -10.11
C PRO A 267 -11.99 -21.43 -9.97
N ASN A 268 -12.91 -21.39 -9.01
CA ASN A 268 -13.98 -20.41 -8.93
C ASN A 268 -13.66 -19.17 -8.08
N ARG A 269 -12.60 -19.22 -7.24
CA ARG A 269 -12.24 -18.11 -6.39
C ARG A 269 -11.88 -16.90 -7.24
N LYS A 270 -12.44 -15.74 -6.92
CA LYS A 270 -12.23 -14.49 -7.67
C LYS A 270 -10.83 -13.94 -7.41
N MET A 271 -10.23 -13.36 -8.45
CA MET A 271 -8.95 -12.70 -8.36
C MET A 271 -8.80 -11.58 -9.39
N ALA A 272 -7.81 -10.73 -9.17
CA ALA A 272 -7.29 -9.80 -10.15
C ALA A 272 -5.77 -10.00 -10.30
N LEU A 273 -5.29 -9.94 -11.53
CA LEU A 273 -3.88 -9.84 -11.87
C LEU A 273 -3.64 -8.41 -12.36
N CYS A 274 -2.89 -7.62 -11.61
CA CYS A 274 -2.52 -6.25 -11.95
C CYS A 274 -1.05 -6.26 -12.38
N ARG A 275 -0.77 -5.77 -13.59
CA ARG A 275 0.60 -5.70 -14.12
C ARG A 275 0.97 -4.28 -14.47
N GLU A 276 2.26 -3.95 -14.32
CA GLU A 276 2.87 -2.69 -14.77
C GLU A 276 2.05 -1.45 -14.31
N LEU A 277 1.58 -1.47 -13.07
CA LEU A 277 0.78 -0.38 -12.47
C LEU A 277 1.46 0.96 -12.65
N THR A 278 0.68 1.98 -13.02
CA THR A 278 1.09 3.36 -13.33
C THR A 278 1.98 3.54 -14.56
N LYS A 279 2.37 2.45 -15.26
CA LYS A 279 3.23 2.49 -16.45
C LYS A 279 2.41 2.42 -17.75
N ASP A 280 3.05 2.65 -18.88
CA ASP A 280 2.39 2.67 -20.21
C ASP A 280 1.67 1.35 -20.56
N TYR A 281 2.11 0.23 -19.99
CA TYR A 281 1.54 -1.08 -20.22
C TYR A 281 0.72 -1.60 -19.04
N GLU A 282 0.14 -0.69 -18.26
CA GLU A 282 -0.77 -1.05 -17.19
C GLU A 282 -1.92 -1.91 -17.69
N GLN A 283 -2.15 -3.03 -17.02
CA GLN A 283 -3.26 -3.93 -17.33
C GLN A 283 -3.79 -4.59 -16.07
N ILE A 284 -5.11 -4.62 -15.93
CA ILE A 284 -5.78 -5.32 -14.86
C ILE A 284 -6.71 -6.38 -15.45
N ARG A 285 -6.39 -7.67 -15.21
CA ARG A 285 -7.22 -8.81 -15.58
C ARG A 285 -8.02 -9.25 -14.36
N ARG A 286 -9.34 -9.32 -14.46
CA ARG A 286 -10.24 -9.70 -13.36
C ARG A 286 -11.07 -10.90 -13.78
N GLY A 287 -11.29 -11.86 -12.87
CA GLY A 287 -12.05 -13.05 -13.13
C GLY A 287 -11.92 -14.08 -12.00
N THR A 288 -12.20 -15.32 -12.32
CA THR A 288 -11.87 -16.46 -11.48
C THR A 288 -10.41 -16.86 -11.67
N ILE A 289 -9.86 -17.62 -10.73
CA ILE A 289 -8.49 -18.17 -10.86
C ILE A 289 -8.34 -18.95 -12.16
N ALA A 290 -9.35 -19.75 -12.56
CA ALA A 290 -9.30 -20.50 -13.80
C ALA A 290 -9.26 -19.58 -15.03
N GLU A 291 -10.09 -18.54 -15.08
CA GLU A 291 -10.13 -17.56 -16.19
C GLU A 291 -8.82 -16.79 -16.30
N ILE A 292 -8.29 -16.32 -15.17
CA ILE A 292 -7.01 -15.59 -15.15
C ILE A 292 -5.85 -16.50 -15.54
N ARG A 293 -5.82 -17.74 -15.04
CA ARG A 293 -4.80 -18.72 -15.45
C ARG A 293 -4.84 -18.96 -16.96
N GLN A 294 -6.03 -19.16 -17.55
CA GLN A 294 -6.17 -19.30 -18.98
C GLN A 294 -5.63 -18.08 -19.73
N SER A 295 -5.97 -16.88 -19.25
CA SER A 295 -5.48 -15.64 -19.87
C SER A 295 -3.96 -15.47 -19.79
N VAL A 296 -3.31 -16.03 -18.75
CA VAL A 296 -1.84 -16.06 -18.63
C VAL A 296 -1.21 -17.03 -19.64
N VAL A 297 -1.87 -18.16 -19.90
CA VAL A 297 -1.43 -19.12 -20.91
C VAL A 297 -1.55 -18.55 -22.32
N ASP A 298 -2.68 -17.90 -22.61
CA ASP A 298 -2.99 -17.35 -23.95
C ASP A 298 -2.14 -16.11 -24.27
N ASP A 299 -1.91 -15.25 -23.28
CA ASP A 299 -1.13 -14.02 -23.40
C ASP A 299 -0.28 -13.84 -22.12
N PRO A 300 0.94 -14.41 -22.08
CA PRO A 300 1.81 -14.34 -20.91
C PRO A 300 2.16 -12.88 -20.53
N PRO A 301 1.81 -12.42 -19.32
CA PRO A 301 2.09 -11.06 -18.89
C PRO A 301 3.59 -10.85 -18.70
N ARG A 302 4.06 -9.64 -19.00
CA ARG A 302 5.45 -9.22 -18.78
C ARG A 302 5.52 -8.12 -17.73
N GLY A 303 6.68 -8.00 -17.09
CA GLY A 303 6.94 -6.96 -16.10
C GLY A 303 6.58 -7.38 -14.67
N GLU A 304 6.29 -6.40 -13.84
CA GLU A 304 5.97 -6.56 -12.42
C GLU A 304 4.47 -6.78 -12.24
N MET A 305 4.12 -7.68 -11.33
CA MET A 305 2.73 -8.06 -11.13
C MET A 305 2.34 -8.08 -9.65
N VAL A 306 1.08 -7.75 -9.41
CA VAL A 306 0.41 -7.92 -8.14
C VAL A 306 -0.80 -8.82 -8.35
N LEU A 307 -0.90 -9.88 -7.56
CA LEU A 307 -2.05 -10.78 -7.54
C LEU A 307 -2.92 -10.41 -6.35
N VAL A 308 -4.18 -10.13 -6.59
CA VAL A 308 -5.17 -9.84 -5.55
C VAL A 308 -6.23 -10.94 -5.61
N ILE A 309 -6.42 -11.67 -4.52
CA ILE A 309 -7.24 -12.87 -4.46
C ILE A 309 -8.32 -12.67 -3.40
N ALA A 310 -9.56 -12.99 -3.74
CA ALA A 310 -10.67 -12.92 -2.78
C ALA A 310 -10.42 -13.86 -1.59
N GLY A 311 -10.82 -13.43 -0.41
CA GLY A 311 -10.86 -14.30 0.75
C GLY A 311 -11.77 -15.52 0.55
N ALA A 312 -11.62 -16.52 1.38
CA ALA A 312 -12.51 -17.68 1.41
C ALA A 312 -13.96 -17.25 1.71
N SER A 313 -14.92 -17.86 1.02
CA SER A 313 -16.33 -17.76 1.43
C SER A 313 -16.55 -18.41 2.80
N GLU A 314 -17.71 -18.16 3.42
CA GLU A 314 -18.04 -18.83 4.68
C GLU A 314 -18.04 -20.36 4.52
N GLU A 315 -18.60 -20.85 3.42
CA GLU A 315 -18.64 -22.28 3.10
C GLU A 315 -17.24 -22.88 2.90
N GLU A 316 -16.35 -22.16 2.18
CA GLU A 316 -14.96 -22.59 1.99
C GLU A 316 -14.15 -22.55 3.29
N ALA A 317 -14.36 -21.55 4.12
CA ALA A 317 -13.67 -21.40 5.41
C ALA A 317 -14.13 -22.49 6.40
N ASP A 318 -15.41 -22.76 6.44
CA ASP A 318 -15.99 -23.80 7.31
C ASP A 318 -15.59 -25.21 6.84
N ALA A 319 -15.52 -25.43 5.52
CA ALA A 319 -15.03 -26.71 4.96
C ALA A 319 -13.51 -26.92 5.18
N ALA A 320 -12.75 -25.82 5.30
CA ALA A 320 -11.30 -25.88 5.56
C ALA A 320 -10.98 -25.84 7.07
N ALA A 321 -11.94 -25.46 7.91
CA ALA A 321 -11.79 -25.61 9.36
C ALA A 321 -11.44 -27.08 9.63
N PRO A 322 -10.41 -27.39 10.44
CA PRO A 322 -10.19 -28.77 10.85
C PRO A 322 -11.50 -29.27 11.41
N ALA A 323 -12.03 -30.36 10.81
CA ALA A 323 -13.24 -30.99 11.31
C ALA A 323 -13.03 -31.13 12.81
N THR A 324 -13.90 -30.48 13.60
CA THR A 324 -13.80 -30.54 15.06
C THR A 324 -13.96 -32.01 15.38
N LEU A 325 -12.84 -32.66 15.72
CA LEU A 325 -12.87 -34.09 15.99
C LEU A 325 -13.84 -34.29 17.18
N SER A 326 -14.82 -35.13 16.97
CA SER A 326 -15.71 -35.52 18.05
C SER A 326 -14.93 -36.27 19.13
N ILE A 327 -15.50 -36.44 20.30
CA ILE A 327 -14.88 -37.28 21.34
C ILE A 327 -14.65 -38.69 20.83
N GLU A 328 -15.55 -39.21 19.98
CA GLU A 328 -15.46 -40.49 19.29
C GLU A 328 -14.29 -40.54 18.32
N ASP A 329 -14.10 -39.50 17.50
CA ASP A 329 -12.95 -39.42 16.57
C ASP A 329 -11.61 -39.36 17.31
N LEU A 330 -11.54 -38.60 18.40
CA LEU A 330 -10.35 -38.56 19.27
C LEU A 330 -10.09 -39.89 19.94
N ALA A 331 -11.15 -40.65 20.26
CA ALA A 331 -11.01 -42.02 20.80
C ALA A 331 -10.44 -42.99 19.77
N VAL A 332 -10.93 -42.96 18.51
CA VAL A 332 -10.41 -43.75 17.41
C VAL A 332 -8.93 -43.46 17.18
N LEU A 333 -8.57 -42.18 17.00
CA LEU A 333 -7.18 -41.74 16.81
C LEU A 333 -6.27 -42.16 17.96
N SER A 334 -6.80 -42.13 19.20
CA SER A 334 -6.03 -42.57 20.37
C SER A 334 -5.76 -44.06 20.40
N VAL A 335 -6.70 -44.87 19.89
CA VAL A 335 -6.51 -46.32 19.78
C VAL A 335 -5.47 -46.62 18.70
N ASP A 336 -5.59 -46.02 17.53
CA ASP A 336 -4.66 -46.17 16.42
C ASP A 336 -3.23 -45.75 16.83
N ARG A 337 -3.09 -44.60 17.46
CA ARG A 337 -1.82 -44.07 17.99
C ARG A 337 -1.19 -45.02 19.02
N ALA A 338 -2.02 -45.60 19.89
CA ALA A 338 -1.53 -46.52 20.90
C ALA A 338 -1.01 -47.80 20.28
N GLN A 339 -1.67 -48.31 19.22
CA GLN A 339 -1.25 -49.52 18.49
C GLN A 339 0.02 -49.29 17.66
N GLU A 340 0.05 -48.23 16.87
CA GLU A 340 1.17 -47.89 16.00
C GLU A 340 2.49 -47.63 16.76
N ASN A 341 2.40 -46.93 17.90
CA ASN A 341 3.57 -46.50 18.66
C ASN A 341 3.81 -47.34 19.92
N ASN A 342 3.07 -48.44 20.11
CA ASN A 342 3.15 -49.33 21.28
C ASN A 342 3.05 -48.54 22.62
N LEU A 343 2.13 -47.57 22.67
CA LEU A 343 1.90 -46.69 23.82
C LEU A 343 0.79 -47.24 24.72
N ARG A 344 0.82 -46.85 26.00
CA ARG A 344 -0.34 -47.01 26.85
C ARG A 344 -1.46 -46.10 26.35
N ILE A 345 -2.70 -46.60 26.35
CA ILE A 345 -3.86 -45.82 25.84
C ILE A 345 -4.00 -44.44 26.49
N LYS A 346 -3.66 -44.30 27.77
CA LYS A 346 -3.69 -43.02 28.48
C LYS A 346 -2.68 -42.01 27.97
N ASP A 347 -1.51 -42.49 27.55
CA ASP A 347 -0.43 -41.66 27.00
C ASP A 347 -0.79 -41.23 25.59
N ALA A 348 -1.34 -42.16 24.78
CA ALA A 348 -1.86 -41.87 23.44
C ALA A 348 -3.00 -40.82 23.49
N ILE A 349 -3.97 -40.94 24.40
CA ILE A 349 -5.03 -39.95 24.61
C ILE A 349 -4.44 -38.57 24.97
N SER A 350 -3.41 -38.55 25.81
CA SER A 350 -2.79 -37.29 26.20
C SER A 350 -2.11 -36.58 25.03
N GLN A 351 -1.48 -37.32 24.13
CA GLN A 351 -0.86 -36.79 22.91
C GLN A 351 -1.92 -36.31 21.91
N VAL A 352 -2.89 -37.16 21.59
CA VAL A 352 -3.94 -36.87 20.61
C VAL A 352 -4.76 -35.64 21.05
N VAL A 353 -5.16 -35.55 22.32
CA VAL A 353 -5.90 -34.38 22.84
C VAL A 353 -5.06 -33.11 22.79
N ALA A 354 -3.74 -33.19 22.99
CA ALA A 354 -2.87 -32.01 22.92
C ALA A 354 -2.62 -31.56 21.46
N GLU A 355 -2.61 -32.48 20.52
CA GLU A 355 -2.42 -32.20 19.08
C GLU A 355 -3.68 -31.70 18.38
N HIS A 356 -4.86 -32.01 18.93
CA HIS A 356 -6.18 -31.69 18.35
C HIS A 356 -7.05 -30.89 19.33
N PRO A 357 -6.78 -29.60 19.55
CA PRO A 357 -7.65 -28.75 20.37
C PRO A 357 -9.04 -28.60 19.74
N LEU A 358 -10.04 -28.34 20.56
CA LEU A 358 -11.42 -28.05 20.13
C LEU A 358 -11.47 -26.69 19.40
N SER A 359 -12.58 -26.40 18.72
CA SER A 359 -12.79 -25.18 17.92
C SER A 359 -12.63 -23.86 18.73
N ASP A 360 -12.82 -23.91 20.05
CA ASP A 360 -12.63 -22.80 20.97
C ASP A 360 -11.19 -22.68 21.52
N GLY A 361 -10.28 -23.54 21.03
CA GLY A 361 -8.88 -23.63 21.49
C GLY A 361 -8.71 -24.40 22.82
N SER A 362 -9.78 -24.86 23.43
CA SER A 362 -9.70 -25.69 24.64
C SER A 362 -9.28 -27.13 24.30
N LEU A 363 -8.76 -27.86 25.27
CA LEU A 363 -8.45 -29.28 25.11
C LEU A 363 -9.67 -30.12 25.47
N ALA A 364 -9.92 -31.19 24.68
CA ALA A 364 -10.94 -32.17 24.98
C ALA A 364 -10.72 -32.80 26.37
N ASN A 365 -11.82 -33.14 27.06
CA ASN A 365 -11.70 -33.78 28.34
C ASN A 365 -11.22 -35.21 28.22
N ARG A 366 -9.98 -35.48 28.65
CA ARG A 366 -9.31 -36.78 28.56
C ARG A 366 -10.11 -37.95 29.12
N LYS A 367 -10.95 -37.65 30.16
CA LYS A 367 -11.83 -38.68 30.77
C LYS A 367 -12.98 -39.06 29.83
N GLN A 368 -13.52 -38.07 29.07
CA GLN A 368 -14.55 -38.33 28.07
C GLN A 368 -14.01 -39.18 26.94
N VAL A 369 -12.83 -38.82 26.39
CA VAL A 369 -12.15 -39.61 25.36
C VAL A 369 -11.81 -41.01 25.83
N TYR A 370 -11.36 -41.17 27.08
CA TYR A 370 -11.08 -42.48 27.64
C TYR A 370 -12.35 -43.35 27.76
N ASN A 371 -13.48 -42.75 28.18
CA ASN A 371 -14.76 -43.45 28.26
C ASN A 371 -15.24 -43.87 26.86
N ALA A 372 -15.07 -43.04 25.84
CA ALA A 372 -15.39 -43.38 24.45
C ALA A 372 -14.52 -44.58 23.97
N VAL A 373 -13.22 -44.57 24.27
CA VAL A 373 -12.34 -45.72 23.97
C VAL A 373 -12.82 -47.02 24.66
N LEU A 374 -13.30 -46.93 25.87
CA LEU A 374 -13.84 -48.09 26.58
C LEU A 374 -15.14 -48.60 25.93
N ALA A 375 -16.00 -47.70 25.47
CA ALA A 375 -17.26 -48.06 24.81
C ALA A 375 -17.03 -48.73 23.44
N MET A 376 -15.89 -48.45 22.77
CA MET A 376 -15.51 -49.12 21.52
C MET A 376 -15.00 -50.57 21.71
N LYS A 377 -14.61 -50.96 22.92
CA LYS A 377 -14.06 -52.28 23.25
C LYS A 377 -15.08 -53.23 23.85
N GLY A 378 -16.29 -52.75 24.15
CA GLY A 378 -17.40 -53.58 24.63
C GLY A 378 -18.41 -53.82 23.57
#